data_6bfc5d2a2333662226db6d83c618da9c
#
_entry.id   6bfc5d2a2333662226db6d83c618da9c
#
_cell.length_a   1.000
_cell.length_b   1.000
_cell.length_c   1.000
_cell.angle_alpha   90.00
_cell.angle_beta   90.00
_cell.angle_gamma   90.00
#
_symmetry.space_group_name_H-M   'P 1'
#
loop_
_entity.id
_entity.type
_entity.pdbx_description
1 polymer ?
#
loop_
_entity_poly.entity_id
_entity_poly.type
_entity_poly.pdbx_seq_one_letter_code
_entity_poly.pdbx_strand_id
1 'polypeptide(L)'
;MKTALFLLLPLLAWLPASGPGGTDGMIPSIPSGKPAPPVEKPWPAGGQDTSIVVNPRSRELTLYIGDLPYKTYKIAPGKPDTPTPVGEFRVVSKSKNWGSGFGTRWLGLNVPWGTYGIHGTNKPHLIGTEASHGCIRMRNRDVEDLYERVGIGTKVIILGHVLGEPHQDPRRLAKGDAGGDVLLIQNRLRAAGFFHGPCNGRFGPVTEQAMKAFERQNGLPVDGVVGLHDYRALGLLE
;
A
#
# COMPACT_ATOMS: atom_id res chain seq x y z
N MET A 1 -25.69 -41.70 30.19
CA MET A 1 -25.42 -41.65 31.62
C MET A 1 -23.94 -41.42 31.84
N LYS A 2 -23.49 -40.20 32.11
CA LYS A 2 -22.22 -39.86 32.76
C LYS A 2 -22.40 -38.49 33.41
N THR A 3 -22.35 -38.52 34.73
CA THR A 3 -22.64 -37.53 35.75
C THR A 3 -21.59 -36.43 35.76
N ALA A 4 -22.02 -35.18 35.75
CA ALA A 4 -21.16 -34.01 36.00
C ALA A 4 -21.09 -33.73 37.50
N LEU A 5 -19.89 -33.66 38.04
CA LEU A 5 -19.56 -33.36 39.43
C LEU A 5 -19.30 -31.87 39.60
N PHE A 6 -20.21 -31.14 40.27
CA PHE A 6 -20.01 -29.75 40.70
C PHE A 6 -19.19 -29.70 41.99
N LEU A 7 -18.04 -29.03 41.96
CA LEU A 7 -17.26 -28.72 43.15
C LEU A 7 -17.59 -27.29 43.60
N LEU A 8 -18.26 -27.18 44.73
CA LEU A 8 -18.50 -25.95 45.49
C LEU A 8 -17.25 -25.58 46.32
N LEU A 9 -16.70 -24.41 46.12
CA LEU A 9 -15.69 -23.77 46.98
C LEU A 9 -16.38 -22.75 47.89
N PRO A 10 -15.99 -22.65 49.21
CA PRO A 10 -16.64 -21.79 50.17
C PRO A 10 -16.16 -20.34 50.11
N LEU A 11 -17.09 -19.39 50.24
CA LEU A 11 -16.83 -17.98 50.49
C LEU A 11 -16.19 -17.79 51.89
N LEU A 12 -14.98 -17.26 51.91
CA LEU A 12 -14.42 -16.67 53.14
C LEU A 12 -14.80 -15.19 53.20
N ALA A 13 -15.62 -14.84 54.18
CA ALA A 13 -15.91 -13.47 54.55
C ALA A 13 -14.72 -12.80 55.18
N TRP A 14 -14.28 -11.66 54.66
CA TRP A 14 -13.25 -10.81 55.22
C TRP A 14 -13.92 -9.64 55.93
N LEU A 15 -13.72 -9.55 57.26
CA LEU A 15 -14.14 -8.44 58.15
C LEU A 15 -13.11 -7.28 58.02
N PRO A 16 -13.55 -6.01 58.05
CA PRO A 16 -12.62 -4.90 58.06
C PRO A 16 -12.16 -4.62 59.50
N ALA A 17 -10.81 -4.56 59.67
CA ALA A 17 -10.20 -4.05 60.89
C ALA A 17 -10.14 -2.52 60.84
N SER A 18 -10.80 -1.88 61.81
CA SER A 18 -10.67 -0.45 62.10
C SER A 18 -9.38 -0.17 62.84
N GLY A 19 -8.53 0.66 62.26
CA GLY A 19 -7.32 1.22 62.92
C GLY A 19 -7.27 2.74 62.65
N PRO A 20 -6.68 3.54 63.58
CA PRO A 20 -6.89 4.97 63.70
C PRO A 20 -5.97 5.84 62.88
N GLY A 21 -6.52 6.93 62.47
CA GLY A 21 -5.96 8.27 62.37
C GLY A 21 -4.59 8.52 61.77
N GLY A 22 -4.60 9.41 60.81
CA GLY A 22 -3.53 10.36 60.78
C GLY A 22 -2.70 10.45 59.52
N THR A 23 -2.65 11.64 59.12
CA THR A 23 -1.69 12.38 58.28
C THR A 23 -2.10 12.53 56.83
N ASP A 24 -2.52 13.76 56.58
CA ASP A 24 -2.52 14.38 55.24
C ASP A 24 -1.15 14.19 54.58
N GLY A 25 -1.07 13.16 53.74
CA GLY A 25 0.05 12.98 52.82
C GLY A 25 -0.28 13.76 51.55
N MET A 26 0.32 14.93 51.40
CA MET A 26 0.40 15.65 50.14
C MET A 26 0.82 14.67 49.04
N ILE A 27 -0.09 14.34 48.11
CA ILE A 27 0.26 13.63 46.87
C ILE A 27 1.13 14.60 46.07
N PRO A 28 2.41 14.28 45.82
CA PRO A 28 3.21 15.12 44.94
C PRO A 28 2.57 15.18 43.58
N SER A 29 2.23 16.39 43.14
CA SER A 29 1.75 16.68 41.80
C SER A 29 2.79 16.17 40.79
N ILE A 30 2.43 15.17 39.96
CA ILE A 30 3.25 14.70 38.86
C ILE A 30 3.38 15.90 37.90
N PRO A 31 4.57 16.38 37.58
CA PRO A 31 4.74 17.43 36.60
C PRO A 31 4.21 16.94 35.27
N SER A 32 3.29 17.69 34.66
CA SER A 32 2.79 17.49 33.29
C SER A 32 3.93 17.76 32.29
N GLY A 33 4.91 16.88 32.26
CA GLY A 33 5.96 16.87 31.28
C GLY A 33 5.36 16.48 29.94
N LYS A 34 5.54 17.35 28.92
CA LYS A 34 5.31 17.02 27.53
C LYS A 34 5.91 15.63 27.26
N PRO A 35 5.17 14.67 26.66
CA PRO A 35 5.72 13.34 26.41
C PRO A 35 7.03 13.48 25.64
N ALA A 36 8.07 12.79 26.08
CA ALA A 36 9.35 12.77 25.41
C ALA A 36 9.12 12.32 23.96
N PRO A 37 9.81 12.92 22.96
CA PRO A 37 9.70 12.47 21.58
C PRO A 37 10.04 10.97 21.52
N PRO A 38 9.37 10.21 20.64
CA PRO A 38 9.68 8.79 20.48
C PRO A 38 11.17 8.62 20.23
N VAL A 39 11.81 7.75 21.01
CA VAL A 39 13.23 7.41 20.80
C VAL A 39 13.32 6.78 19.40
N GLU A 40 13.85 7.53 18.44
CA GLU A 40 14.11 6.99 17.11
C GLU A 40 15.11 5.84 17.26
N LYS A 41 14.72 4.64 16.80
CA LYS A 41 15.66 3.52 16.76
C LYS A 41 16.88 3.94 15.93
N PRO A 42 18.12 3.71 16.42
CA PRO A 42 19.30 4.08 15.65
C PRO A 42 19.29 3.37 14.29
N TRP A 43 19.67 4.10 13.23
CA TRP A 43 19.83 3.52 11.89
C TRP A 43 20.97 2.49 11.94
N PRO A 44 20.76 1.24 11.56
CA PRO A 44 21.82 0.23 11.62
C PRO A 44 22.95 0.57 10.66
N ALA A 45 24.17 0.43 11.13
CA ALA A 45 25.37 0.61 10.32
C ALA A 45 25.54 -0.57 9.34
N GLY A 46 25.70 -0.28 8.06
CA GLY A 46 25.90 -1.26 6.99
C GLY A 46 24.68 -1.41 6.10
N GLY A 47 24.90 -1.56 4.78
CA GLY A 47 23.86 -1.63 3.75
C GLY A 47 22.90 -2.79 3.96
N GLN A 48 21.89 -2.56 4.78
CA GLN A 48 20.88 -3.57 5.11
C GLN A 48 19.80 -3.62 4.03
N ASP A 49 19.21 -4.80 3.89
CA ASP A 49 18.07 -5.05 3.00
C ASP A 49 16.91 -4.19 3.45
N THR A 50 16.70 -3.08 2.76
CA THR A 50 15.62 -2.14 3.03
C THR A 50 14.49 -2.34 2.04
N SER A 51 13.27 -2.30 2.55
CA SER A 51 12.06 -2.33 1.71
C SER A 51 11.03 -1.30 2.17
N ILE A 52 10.15 -0.94 1.26
CA ILE A 52 9.07 0.00 1.51
C ILE A 52 7.75 -0.74 1.31
N VAL A 53 6.84 -0.62 2.26
CA VAL A 53 5.45 -1.06 2.11
C VAL A 53 4.55 0.17 2.15
N VAL A 54 3.76 0.36 1.09
CA VAL A 54 2.78 1.44 0.97
C VAL A 54 1.39 0.85 1.12
N ASN A 55 0.62 1.39 2.04
CA ASN A 55 -0.81 1.08 2.17
C ASN A 55 -1.62 2.33 1.80
N PRO A 56 -2.16 2.41 0.57
CA PRO A 56 -2.96 3.54 0.12
C PRO A 56 -4.22 3.73 0.97
N ARG A 57 -4.83 2.64 1.46
CA ARG A 57 -6.07 2.67 2.23
C ARG A 57 -5.87 3.30 3.63
N SER A 58 -4.81 2.93 4.34
CA SER A 58 -4.45 3.58 5.63
C SER A 58 -3.71 4.90 5.44
N ARG A 59 -3.32 5.23 4.19
CA ARG A 59 -2.53 6.41 3.82
C ARG A 59 -1.21 6.47 4.58
N GLU A 60 -0.51 5.33 4.56
CA GLU A 60 0.74 5.13 5.27
C GLU A 60 1.78 4.47 4.36
N LEU A 61 3.03 4.86 4.59
CA LEU A 61 4.21 4.25 4.02
C LEU A 61 5.11 3.80 5.17
N THR A 62 5.46 2.53 5.21
CA THR A 62 6.36 1.97 6.23
C THR A 62 7.67 1.54 5.60
N LEU A 63 8.77 2.04 6.13
CA LEU A 63 10.12 1.59 5.82
C LEU A 63 10.45 0.38 6.70
N TYR A 64 10.95 -0.68 6.10
CA TYR A 64 11.39 -1.90 6.74
C TYR A 64 12.90 -2.06 6.65
N ILE A 65 13.49 -2.72 7.62
CA ILE A 65 14.88 -3.19 7.63
C ILE A 65 14.82 -4.70 7.85
N GLY A 66 15.17 -5.49 6.82
CA GLY A 66 14.78 -6.89 6.79
C GLY A 66 13.26 -7.01 6.91
N ASP A 67 12.79 -7.86 7.82
CA ASP A 67 11.36 -8.09 8.07
C ASP A 67 10.78 -7.19 9.19
N LEU A 68 11.57 -6.29 9.77
CA LEU A 68 11.14 -5.46 10.89
C LEU A 68 10.72 -4.05 10.43
N PRO A 69 9.53 -3.58 10.84
CA PRO A 69 9.13 -2.20 10.59
C PRO A 69 10.03 -1.24 11.35
N TYR A 70 10.64 -0.31 10.62
CA TYR A 70 11.53 0.69 11.18
C TYR A 70 10.81 2.01 11.46
N LYS A 71 10.12 2.57 10.44
CA LYS A 71 9.46 3.87 10.55
C LYS A 71 8.26 3.96 9.62
N THR A 72 7.17 4.56 10.10
CA THR A 72 5.95 4.79 9.32
C THR A 72 5.73 6.29 9.12
N TYR A 73 5.33 6.66 7.89
CA TYR A 73 5.06 8.02 7.45
C TYR A 73 3.64 8.13 6.93
N LYS A 74 3.01 9.28 7.16
CA LYS A 74 1.72 9.60 6.52
C LYS A 74 1.96 10.06 5.08
N ILE A 75 1.10 9.59 4.18
CA ILE A 75 1.18 9.88 2.75
C ILE A 75 -0.15 10.45 2.20
N ALA A 76 -0.09 10.98 0.98
CA ALA A 76 -1.27 11.20 0.16
C ALA A 76 -1.14 10.37 -1.12
N PRO A 77 -1.90 9.26 -1.25
CA PRO A 77 -1.96 8.44 -2.44
C PRO A 77 -2.82 9.07 -3.54
N GLY A 78 -2.98 8.34 -4.63
CA GLY A 78 -3.87 8.68 -5.74
C GLY A 78 -5.34 8.78 -5.33
N LYS A 79 -6.09 9.58 -6.09
CA LYS A 79 -7.55 9.66 -6.00
C LYS A 79 -8.20 8.38 -6.53
N PRO A 80 -9.51 8.15 -6.29
CA PRO A 80 -10.21 6.97 -6.81
C PRO A 80 -10.18 6.85 -8.34
N ASP A 81 -10.22 7.98 -9.05
CA ASP A 81 -10.15 8.06 -10.53
C ASP A 81 -8.72 7.92 -11.08
N THR A 82 -7.72 8.16 -10.26
CA THR A 82 -6.29 8.06 -10.61
C THR A 82 -5.51 7.35 -9.48
N PRO A 83 -5.80 6.07 -9.22
CA PRO A 83 -5.28 5.37 -8.07
C PRO A 83 -3.76 5.18 -8.13
N THR A 84 -3.16 5.05 -6.96
CA THR A 84 -1.77 4.62 -6.86
C THR A 84 -1.63 3.19 -7.40
N PRO A 85 -0.64 2.92 -8.29
CA PRO A 85 -0.40 1.58 -8.81
C PRO A 85 -0.22 0.54 -7.73
N VAL A 86 -0.95 -0.58 -7.81
CA VAL A 86 -0.83 -1.72 -6.89
C VAL A 86 0.18 -2.71 -7.45
N GLY A 87 1.02 -3.29 -6.60
CA GLY A 87 1.99 -4.31 -6.99
C GLY A 87 3.37 -4.15 -6.36
N GLU A 88 4.34 -4.89 -6.89
CA GLU A 88 5.74 -4.82 -6.48
C GLU A 88 6.55 -4.04 -7.50
N PHE A 89 7.26 -3.04 -7.00
CA PHE A 89 8.11 -2.15 -7.80
C PHE A 89 9.49 -1.99 -7.15
N ARG A 90 10.36 -1.25 -7.82
CA ARG A 90 11.68 -0.87 -7.29
C ARG A 90 11.92 0.61 -7.53
N VAL A 91 12.69 1.21 -6.62
CA VAL A 91 13.26 2.54 -6.85
C VAL A 91 14.27 2.45 -7.99
N VAL A 92 14.06 3.20 -9.07
CA VAL A 92 14.94 3.21 -10.25
C VAL A 92 15.63 4.54 -10.47
N SER A 93 15.17 5.60 -9.81
CA SER A 93 15.83 6.90 -9.86
C SER A 93 15.67 7.66 -8.56
N LYS A 94 16.65 8.51 -8.25
CA LYS A 94 16.63 9.40 -7.09
C LYS A 94 17.04 10.80 -7.55
N SER A 95 16.24 11.82 -7.20
CA SER A 95 16.54 13.21 -7.55
C SER A 95 16.21 14.17 -6.42
N LYS A 96 16.96 15.27 -6.35
CA LYS A 96 16.71 16.39 -5.43
C LYS A 96 16.13 17.56 -6.23
N ASN A 97 15.22 18.31 -5.63
CA ASN A 97 14.67 19.55 -6.21
C ASN A 97 14.04 19.38 -7.61
N TRP A 98 13.17 18.39 -7.78
CA TRP A 98 12.57 18.03 -9.08
C TRP A 98 11.36 18.92 -9.46
N GLY A 99 11.28 20.12 -8.90
CA GLY A 99 10.25 21.13 -9.16
C GLY A 99 9.28 21.32 -7.98
N SER A 100 8.61 22.48 -7.96
CA SER A 100 7.82 22.94 -6.81
C SER A 100 6.69 22.00 -6.41
N GLY A 101 6.03 21.35 -7.36
CA GLY A 101 4.92 20.41 -7.12
C GLY A 101 5.36 19.08 -6.51
N PHE A 102 6.63 18.70 -6.73
CA PHE A 102 7.21 17.43 -6.27
C PHE A 102 8.03 17.57 -4.98
N GLY A 103 8.09 18.77 -4.42
CA GLY A 103 8.82 19.04 -3.18
C GLY A 103 10.33 18.85 -3.32
N THR A 104 10.99 18.46 -2.23
CA THR A 104 12.45 18.47 -2.11
C THR A 104 13.13 17.19 -2.61
N ARG A 105 12.41 16.08 -2.73
CA ARG A 105 12.97 14.76 -3.12
C ARG A 105 11.99 14.02 -4.01
N TRP A 106 12.58 13.20 -4.90
CA TRP A 106 11.90 12.27 -5.80
C TRP A 106 12.57 10.90 -5.76
N LEU A 107 11.77 9.85 -5.60
CA LEU A 107 12.13 8.44 -5.74
C LEU A 107 11.26 7.86 -6.85
N GLY A 108 11.80 7.69 -8.04
CA GLY A 108 11.09 7.14 -9.20
C GLY A 108 10.93 5.63 -9.10
N LEU A 109 9.77 5.11 -9.50
CA LEU A 109 9.43 3.69 -9.48
C LEU A 109 9.36 3.13 -10.90
N ASN A 110 9.70 1.84 -11.08
CA ASN A 110 9.68 1.13 -12.36
C ASN A 110 8.28 0.67 -12.79
N VAL A 111 7.27 1.49 -12.61
CA VAL A 111 5.91 1.20 -13.08
C VAL A 111 5.88 1.24 -14.61
N PRO A 112 5.53 0.14 -15.32
CA PRO A 112 5.77 0.07 -16.76
C PRO A 112 4.78 0.88 -17.59
N TRP A 113 3.64 1.30 -17.04
CA TRP A 113 2.61 2.05 -17.77
C TRP A 113 2.65 3.56 -17.55
N GLY A 114 3.53 4.09 -16.70
CA GLY A 114 3.59 5.53 -16.44
C GLY A 114 4.74 5.96 -15.56
N THR A 115 4.89 7.27 -15.38
CA THR A 115 5.87 7.85 -14.47
C THR A 115 5.26 7.99 -13.09
N TYR A 116 5.69 7.17 -12.17
CA TYR A 116 5.24 7.16 -10.79
C TYR A 116 6.43 7.25 -9.84
N GLY A 117 6.19 7.82 -8.66
CA GLY A 117 7.23 7.94 -7.65
C GLY A 117 6.69 8.30 -6.28
N ILE A 118 7.61 8.27 -5.32
CA ILE A 118 7.43 8.77 -3.95
C ILE A 118 8.15 10.10 -3.90
N HIS A 119 7.44 11.17 -3.48
CA HIS A 119 8.01 12.52 -3.52
C HIS A 119 7.44 13.45 -2.46
N GLY A 120 8.11 14.58 -2.26
CA GLY A 120 7.62 15.65 -1.40
C GLY A 120 6.42 16.41 -1.97
N THR A 121 6.02 17.48 -1.34
CA THR A 121 4.91 18.33 -1.82
C THR A 121 5.04 19.75 -1.33
N ASN A 122 4.54 20.70 -2.14
CA ASN A 122 4.28 22.08 -1.72
C ASN A 122 2.89 22.27 -1.07
N LYS A 123 2.10 21.19 -0.94
CA LYS A 123 0.76 21.18 -0.32
C LYS A 123 0.71 20.21 0.86
N PRO A 124 1.47 20.44 1.95
CA PRO A 124 1.60 19.50 3.07
C PRO A 124 0.29 19.25 3.84
N HIS A 125 -0.69 20.14 3.72
CA HIS A 125 -2.03 20.01 4.32
C HIS A 125 -2.86 18.89 3.68
N LEU A 126 -2.51 18.43 2.46
CA LEU A 126 -3.18 17.33 1.78
C LEU A 126 -2.63 15.94 2.19
N ILE A 127 -1.54 15.89 2.98
CA ILE A 127 -1.02 14.60 3.47
C ILE A 127 -2.03 13.99 4.44
N GLY A 128 -2.38 12.73 4.18
CA GLY A 128 -3.45 12.00 4.87
C GLY A 128 -4.77 11.97 4.09
N THR A 129 -4.83 12.55 2.87
CA THR A 129 -5.98 12.48 1.97
C THR A 129 -5.61 11.85 0.63
N GLU A 130 -6.58 11.43 -0.16
CA GLU A 130 -6.42 10.93 -1.52
C GLU A 130 -6.36 12.12 -2.50
N ALA A 131 -5.16 12.62 -2.78
CA ALA A 131 -5.01 13.92 -3.44
C ALA A 131 -4.09 13.91 -4.67
N SER A 132 -3.46 12.78 -5.01
CA SER A 132 -2.52 12.72 -6.14
C SER A 132 -3.17 12.14 -7.41
N HIS A 133 -2.40 12.13 -8.51
CA HIS A 133 -2.74 11.42 -9.74
C HIS A 133 -1.97 10.09 -9.85
N GLY A 134 -1.85 9.39 -8.71
CA GLY A 134 -1.24 8.08 -8.59
C GLY A 134 0.14 8.07 -7.92
N CYS A 135 0.91 9.17 -7.94
CA CYS A 135 2.15 9.26 -7.16
C CYS A 135 1.89 9.27 -5.65
N ILE A 136 2.89 8.89 -4.88
CA ILE A 136 2.82 8.85 -3.42
C ILE A 136 3.44 10.14 -2.87
N ARG A 137 2.61 11.04 -2.33
CA ARG A 137 3.08 12.31 -1.76
C ARG A 137 3.39 12.18 -0.28
N MET A 138 4.49 12.79 0.14
CA MET A 138 4.94 12.87 1.54
C MET A 138 5.18 14.34 1.93
N ARG A 139 5.22 14.64 3.23
CA ARG A 139 5.80 15.92 3.68
C ARG A 139 7.27 15.97 3.28
N ASN A 140 7.80 17.15 2.97
CA ASN A 140 9.19 17.30 2.53
C ASN A 140 10.18 16.69 3.54
N ARG A 141 10.03 16.97 4.83
CA ARG A 141 10.88 16.40 5.90
C ARG A 141 10.84 14.86 5.92
N ASP A 142 9.66 14.27 5.63
CA ASP A 142 9.46 12.82 5.70
C ASP A 142 10.09 12.13 4.48
N VAL A 143 9.96 12.71 3.29
CA VAL A 143 10.61 12.18 2.09
C VAL A 143 12.12 12.42 2.10
N GLU A 144 12.61 13.47 2.74
CA GLU A 144 14.04 13.70 2.95
C GLU A 144 14.65 12.60 3.83
N ASP A 145 14.00 12.27 4.94
CA ASP A 145 14.41 11.20 5.82
C ASP A 145 14.39 9.83 5.10
N LEU A 146 13.30 9.52 4.38
CA LEU A 146 13.22 8.29 3.57
C LEU A 146 14.29 8.23 2.49
N TYR A 147 14.52 9.35 1.80
CA TYR A 147 15.49 9.45 0.69
C TYR A 147 16.92 9.08 1.12
N GLU A 148 17.35 9.50 2.29
CA GLU A 148 18.71 9.18 2.80
C GLU A 148 18.86 7.71 3.24
N ARG A 149 17.73 7.00 3.46
CA ARG A 149 17.71 5.62 3.97
C ARG A 149 17.53 4.56 2.88
N VAL A 150 17.09 4.92 1.70
CA VAL A 150 16.81 3.97 0.61
C VAL A 150 17.71 4.24 -0.60
N GLY A 151 18.03 3.19 -1.34
CA GLY A 151 18.84 3.21 -2.54
C GLY A 151 18.05 2.91 -3.81
N ILE A 152 18.71 3.06 -4.96
CA ILE A 152 18.25 2.47 -6.22
C ILE A 152 18.23 0.94 -6.02
N GLY A 153 17.18 0.28 -6.51
CA GLY A 153 16.94 -1.14 -6.31
C GLY A 153 16.08 -1.46 -5.08
N THR A 154 15.88 -0.52 -4.13
CA THR A 154 15.01 -0.75 -2.97
C THR A 154 13.63 -1.23 -3.41
N LYS A 155 13.18 -2.36 -2.84
CA LYS A 155 11.87 -2.96 -3.10
C LYS A 155 10.76 -2.07 -2.54
N VAL A 156 9.71 -1.87 -3.33
CA VAL A 156 8.52 -1.10 -2.96
C VAL A 156 7.29 -1.94 -3.22
N ILE A 157 6.57 -2.30 -2.17
CA ILE A 157 5.32 -3.05 -2.24
C ILE A 157 4.18 -2.07 -2.01
N ILE A 158 3.27 -1.95 -2.97
CA ILE A 158 2.07 -1.13 -2.86
C ILE A 158 0.89 -2.06 -2.72
N LEU A 159 0.27 -2.05 -1.54
CA LEU A 159 -0.82 -2.94 -1.17
C LEU A 159 -2.13 -2.53 -1.87
N GLY A 160 -2.93 -3.53 -2.22
CA GLY A 160 -4.26 -3.36 -2.83
C GLY A 160 -4.64 -4.54 -3.69
N HIS A 161 -5.79 -4.42 -4.35
CA HIS A 161 -6.28 -5.41 -5.30
C HIS A 161 -6.17 -4.87 -6.73
N VAL A 162 -5.50 -5.61 -7.60
CA VAL A 162 -5.25 -5.19 -8.98
C VAL A 162 -6.55 -5.04 -9.78
N LEU A 163 -7.56 -5.83 -9.48
CA LEU A 163 -8.87 -5.80 -10.13
C LEU A 163 -9.89 -4.86 -9.44
N GLY A 164 -9.48 -4.07 -8.48
CA GLY A 164 -10.35 -3.17 -7.71
C GLY A 164 -10.71 -3.74 -6.33
N GLU A 165 -11.63 -3.07 -5.65
CA GLU A 165 -12.05 -3.48 -4.29
C GLU A 165 -12.78 -4.84 -4.33
N PRO A 166 -12.60 -5.68 -3.28
CA PRO A 166 -13.38 -6.91 -3.13
C PRO A 166 -14.89 -6.63 -3.19
N HIS A 167 -15.64 -7.52 -3.83
CA HIS A 167 -17.09 -7.42 -4.05
C HIS A 167 -17.56 -6.32 -5.01
N GLN A 168 -16.63 -5.70 -5.74
CA GLN A 168 -16.96 -4.84 -6.88
C GLN A 168 -16.51 -5.52 -8.17
N ASP A 169 -17.33 -5.36 -9.21
CA ASP A 169 -16.95 -5.83 -10.54
C ASP A 169 -15.72 -5.05 -11.02
N PRO A 170 -14.73 -5.74 -11.63
CA PRO A 170 -13.61 -5.07 -12.27
C PRO A 170 -14.10 -4.11 -13.37
N ARG A 171 -13.38 -3.02 -13.55
CA ARG A 171 -13.68 -2.10 -14.64
C ARG A 171 -13.52 -2.78 -16.00
N ARG A 172 -14.29 -2.37 -16.97
CA ARG A 172 -14.05 -2.76 -18.36
C ARG A 172 -12.73 -2.16 -18.84
N LEU A 173 -12.00 -2.94 -19.69
CA LEU A 173 -10.72 -2.49 -20.25
C LEU A 173 -10.81 -2.49 -21.78
N ALA A 174 -10.37 -1.39 -22.38
CA ALA A 174 -10.36 -1.20 -23.80
C ALA A 174 -9.06 -0.53 -24.27
N LYS A 175 -8.87 -0.44 -25.56
CA LYS A 175 -7.76 0.29 -26.17
C LYS A 175 -7.68 1.73 -25.66
N GLY A 176 -6.50 2.10 -25.16
CA GLY A 176 -6.20 3.37 -24.50
C GLY A 176 -6.06 3.26 -22.98
N ASP A 177 -6.61 2.22 -22.37
CA ASP A 177 -6.46 1.99 -20.93
C ASP A 177 -5.03 1.61 -20.56
N ALA A 178 -4.68 1.90 -19.29
CA ALA A 178 -3.42 1.52 -18.72
C ALA A 178 -3.58 1.20 -17.23
N GLY A 179 -2.81 0.23 -16.73
CA GLY A 179 -2.87 -0.16 -15.32
C GLY A 179 -2.31 -1.55 -15.05
N GLY A 180 -2.31 -1.91 -13.76
CA GLY A 180 -1.96 -3.25 -13.31
C GLY A 180 -2.95 -4.31 -13.79
N ASP A 181 -4.21 -3.96 -13.89
CA ASP A 181 -5.28 -4.78 -14.47
C ASP A 181 -5.02 -5.10 -15.94
N VAL A 182 -4.62 -4.11 -16.75
CA VAL A 182 -4.20 -4.34 -18.14
C VAL A 182 -2.98 -5.25 -18.20
N LEU A 183 -1.99 -5.04 -17.31
CA LEU A 183 -0.80 -5.90 -17.22
C LEU A 183 -1.20 -7.34 -16.89
N LEU A 184 -2.16 -7.53 -15.99
CA LEU A 184 -2.67 -8.85 -15.62
C LEU A 184 -3.34 -9.54 -16.81
N ILE A 185 -4.21 -8.82 -17.56
CA ILE A 185 -4.84 -9.33 -18.80
C ILE A 185 -3.78 -9.73 -19.83
N GLN A 186 -2.77 -8.88 -20.07
CA GLN A 186 -1.69 -9.20 -21.01
C GLN A 186 -0.94 -10.47 -20.62
N ASN A 187 -0.67 -10.67 -19.32
CA ASN A 187 -0.03 -11.90 -18.83
C ASN A 187 -0.92 -13.12 -19.00
N ARG A 188 -2.24 -13.02 -18.75
CA ARG A 188 -3.19 -14.12 -18.97
C ARG A 188 -3.33 -14.48 -20.43
N LEU A 189 -3.47 -13.50 -21.32
CA LEU A 189 -3.50 -13.71 -22.77
C LEU A 189 -2.21 -14.31 -23.31
N ARG A 190 -1.05 -13.93 -22.74
CA ARG A 190 0.24 -14.51 -23.07
C ARG A 190 0.31 -15.98 -22.64
N ALA A 191 -0.08 -16.29 -21.40
CA ALA A 191 -0.11 -17.66 -20.91
C ALA A 191 -1.05 -18.56 -21.71
N ALA A 192 -2.15 -17.99 -22.22
CA ALA A 192 -3.09 -18.67 -23.12
C ALA A 192 -2.64 -18.73 -24.59
N GLY A 193 -1.47 -18.17 -24.95
CA GLY A 193 -0.90 -18.21 -26.30
C GLY A 193 -1.43 -17.17 -27.29
N PHE A 194 -2.21 -16.17 -26.84
CA PHE A 194 -2.80 -15.15 -27.71
C PHE A 194 -1.99 -13.86 -27.80
N PHE A 195 -1.19 -13.54 -26.79
CA PHE A 195 -0.46 -12.26 -26.72
C PHE A 195 1.05 -12.47 -26.80
N HIS A 196 1.69 -11.88 -27.81
CA HIS A 196 3.12 -11.97 -28.07
C HIS A 196 3.85 -10.61 -27.92
N GLY A 197 3.11 -9.55 -27.57
CA GLY A 197 3.66 -8.22 -27.35
C GLY A 197 4.29 -8.05 -25.93
N PRO A 198 4.85 -6.88 -25.62
CA PRO A 198 5.36 -6.56 -24.29
C PRO A 198 4.23 -6.42 -23.28
N CYS A 199 4.27 -7.17 -22.15
CA CYS A 199 3.37 -6.96 -21.02
C CYS A 199 3.80 -5.68 -20.28
N ASN A 200 3.28 -4.56 -20.74
CA ASN A 200 3.64 -3.22 -20.26
C ASN A 200 2.50 -2.47 -19.55
N GLY A 201 1.36 -3.15 -19.35
CA GLY A 201 0.19 -2.55 -18.72
C GLY A 201 -0.49 -1.46 -19.54
N ARG A 202 -0.25 -1.39 -20.86
CA ARG A 202 -0.92 -0.46 -21.78
C ARG A 202 -1.76 -1.24 -22.79
N PHE A 203 -3.06 -0.99 -22.81
CA PHE A 203 -3.99 -1.64 -23.72
C PHE A 203 -3.87 -1.01 -25.12
N GLY A 204 -2.91 -1.50 -25.90
CA GLY A 204 -2.66 -1.05 -27.27
C GLY A 204 -3.35 -1.93 -28.31
N PRO A 205 -3.14 -1.64 -29.63
CA PRO A 205 -3.72 -2.42 -30.73
C PRO A 205 -3.37 -3.92 -30.67
N VAL A 206 -2.15 -4.26 -30.22
CA VAL A 206 -1.72 -5.68 -30.11
C VAL A 206 -2.50 -6.39 -29.00
N THR A 207 -2.80 -5.71 -27.88
CA THR A 207 -3.62 -6.25 -26.80
C THR A 207 -5.06 -6.44 -27.27
N GLU A 208 -5.62 -5.46 -27.99
CA GLU A 208 -6.97 -5.54 -28.57
C GLU A 208 -7.11 -6.72 -29.55
N GLN A 209 -6.13 -6.90 -30.44
CA GLN A 209 -6.12 -8.03 -31.39
C GLN A 209 -6.02 -9.39 -30.66
N ALA A 210 -5.18 -9.49 -29.65
CA ALA A 210 -5.05 -10.68 -28.83
C ALA A 210 -6.35 -11.01 -28.08
N MET A 211 -7.03 -9.97 -27.56
CA MET A 211 -8.33 -10.14 -26.90
C MET A 211 -9.39 -10.64 -27.88
N LYS A 212 -9.52 -10.05 -29.07
CA LYS A 212 -10.44 -10.51 -30.13
C LYS A 212 -10.17 -11.94 -30.60
N ALA A 213 -8.90 -12.37 -30.59
CA ALA A 213 -8.55 -13.75 -30.90
C ALA A 213 -8.99 -14.72 -29.80
N PHE A 214 -8.76 -14.33 -28.54
CA PHE A 214 -9.20 -15.09 -27.36
C PHE A 214 -10.73 -15.20 -27.30
N GLU A 215 -11.47 -14.10 -27.48
CA GLU A 215 -12.92 -14.06 -27.50
C GLU A 215 -13.50 -15.00 -28.57
N ARG A 216 -12.95 -14.96 -29.77
CA ARG A 216 -13.40 -15.82 -30.91
C ARG A 216 -13.21 -17.31 -30.56
N GLN A 217 -12.07 -17.69 -29.98
CA GLN A 217 -11.80 -19.08 -29.63
C GLN A 217 -12.68 -19.59 -28.49
N ASN A 218 -13.10 -18.70 -27.59
CA ASN A 218 -13.91 -19.04 -26.41
C ASN A 218 -15.43 -18.78 -26.63
N GLY A 219 -15.86 -18.44 -27.85
CA GLY A 219 -17.28 -18.20 -28.18
C GLY A 219 -17.87 -16.96 -27.47
N LEU A 220 -17.02 -15.99 -27.13
CA LEU A 220 -17.42 -14.73 -26.53
C LEU A 220 -17.74 -13.66 -27.57
N PRO A 221 -18.46 -12.57 -27.21
CA PRO A 221 -18.61 -11.41 -28.09
C PRO A 221 -17.25 -10.86 -28.50
N VAL A 222 -16.99 -10.77 -29.83
CA VAL A 222 -15.69 -10.37 -30.39
C VAL A 222 -15.64 -8.85 -30.54
N ASP A 223 -15.51 -8.12 -29.41
CA ASP A 223 -15.42 -6.66 -29.40
C ASP A 223 -14.01 -6.13 -29.03
N GLY A 224 -13.17 -6.97 -28.45
CA GLY A 224 -11.81 -6.61 -28.01
C GLY A 224 -11.80 -5.76 -26.74
N VAL A 225 -12.89 -5.78 -25.98
CA VAL A 225 -13.06 -5.07 -24.71
C VAL A 225 -13.20 -6.09 -23.59
N VAL A 226 -12.34 -6.04 -22.61
CA VAL A 226 -12.41 -6.96 -21.47
C VAL A 226 -13.61 -6.60 -20.60
N GLY A 227 -14.62 -7.46 -20.58
CA GLY A 227 -15.78 -7.40 -19.71
C GLY A 227 -15.84 -8.58 -18.73
N LEU A 228 -16.93 -8.70 -17.97
CA LEU A 228 -17.05 -9.74 -16.93
C LEU A 228 -16.93 -11.17 -17.48
N HIS A 229 -17.46 -11.43 -18.67
CA HIS A 229 -17.34 -12.74 -19.31
C HIS A 229 -15.89 -13.07 -19.64
N ASP A 230 -15.13 -12.08 -20.10
CA ASP A 230 -13.72 -12.24 -20.44
C ASP A 230 -12.86 -12.45 -19.19
N TYR A 231 -13.13 -11.71 -18.11
CA TYR A 231 -12.46 -11.92 -16.83
C TYR A 231 -12.68 -13.36 -16.31
N ARG A 232 -13.91 -13.90 -16.43
CA ARG A 232 -14.22 -15.29 -16.05
C ARG A 232 -13.49 -16.29 -16.95
N ALA A 233 -13.56 -16.11 -18.26
CA ALA A 233 -12.90 -16.98 -19.21
C ALA A 233 -11.37 -16.99 -19.08
N LEU A 234 -10.78 -15.86 -18.65
CA LEU A 234 -9.36 -15.75 -18.32
C LEU A 234 -9.02 -16.33 -16.94
N GLY A 235 -9.98 -16.86 -16.18
CA GLY A 235 -9.80 -17.42 -14.84
C GLY A 235 -9.41 -16.36 -13.79
N LEU A 236 -9.94 -15.16 -13.92
CA LEU A 236 -9.68 -14.04 -13.01
C LEU A 236 -10.87 -13.74 -12.09
N LEU A 237 -12.04 -14.27 -12.40
CA LEU A 237 -13.26 -14.25 -11.59
C LEU A 237 -13.89 -15.65 -11.56
N GLU A 238 -14.62 -15.94 -10.48
CA GLU A 238 -15.47 -17.12 -10.33
C GLU A 238 -16.82 -16.96 -11.04
#